data_5ce840f28bcda04e44bf23612c9e973f
#
_entry.id   5ce840f28bcda04e44bf23612c9e973f
#
_cell.length_a   1.000
_cell.length_b   1.000
_cell.length_c   1.000
_cell.angle_alpha   90.00
_cell.angle_beta   90.00
_cell.angle_gamma   90.00
#
_symmetry.space_group_name_H-M   'P 1'
#
loop_
_entity.id
_entity.type
_entity.pdbx_description
1 polymer ?
#
loop_
_entity_poly.entity_id
_entity_poly.type
_entity_poly.pdbx_seq_one_letter_code
_entity_poly.pdbx_strand_id
1 'polypeptide(L)'
;MKKTSLYASIFVSALALSVSAQTKNIAFEHVAFKELKAKAAKENKLIFVDAYTTWCGPCKYMAKNIFTNDTVADFYNANFINAKIDMEKGEGIELAKQYEVMCYPNLLFIDGNGNLIH
;
A
#
# COMPACT_ATOMS: atom_id res chain seq x y z
N MET A 1 -28.79 -67.31 6.29
CA MET A 1 -27.59 -66.44 6.21
C MET A 1 -27.96 -65.17 5.49
N LYS A 2 -28.16 -64.10 6.24
CA LYS A 2 -28.43 -62.76 5.64
C LYS A 2 -27.14 -62.04 5.47
N LYS A 3 -26.72 -61.78 4.24
CA LYS A 3 -25.60 -60.89 3.94
C LYS A 3 -26.10 -59.46 4.00
N THR A 4 -25.75 -58.74 5.05
CA THR A 4 -25.99 -57.30 5.15
C THR A 4 -24.88 -56.60 4.39
N SER A 5 -25.22 -56.08 3.22
CA SER A 5 -24.32 -55.22 2.42
C SER A 5 -24.32 -53.82 3.08
N LEU A 6 -23.20 -53.45 3.69
CA LEU A 6 -22.96 -52.08 4.16
C LEU A 6 -22.48 -51.26 2.97
N TYR A 7 -23.35 -50.46 2.39
CA TYR A 7 -22.93 -49.39 1.49
C TYR A 7 -22.45 -48.22 2.32
N ALA A 8 -21.15 -48.10 2.42
CA ALA A 8 -20.53 -46.91 2.96
C ALA A 8 -20.66 -45.77 1.95
N SER A 9 -21.62 -44.87 2.16
CA SER A 9 -21.73 -43.64 1.39
C SER A 9 -20.58 -42.72 1.78
N ILE A 10 -19.57 -42.64 0.90
CA ILE A 10 -18.51 -41.65 1.04
C ILE A 10 -19.08 -40.31 0.59
N PHE A 11 -19.46 -39.49 1.52
CA PHE A 11 -19.72 -38.05 1.28
C PHE A 11 -18.40 -37.37 1.02
N VAL A 12 -18.03 -37.17 -0.23
CA VAL A 12 -16.97 -36.27 -0.63
C VAL A 12 -17.52 -34.87 -0.51
N SER A 13 -17.26 -34.25 0.64
CA SER A 13 -17.52 -32.83 0.84
C SER A 13 -16.51 -32.05 0.03
N ALA A 14 -16.89 -31.59 -1.16
CA ALA A 14 -16.12 -30.64 -1.94
C ALA A 14 -16.08 -29.31 -1.21
N LEU A 15 -15.00 -29.08 -0.47
CA LEU A 15 -14.72 -27.78 0.13
C LEU A 15 -14.38 -26.82 -1.00
N ALA A 16 -15.37 -26.07 -1.48
CA ALA A 16 -15.13 -24.98 -2.42
C ALA A 16 -14.31 -23.90 -1.71
N LEU A 17 -13.01 -23.91 -1.93
CA LEU A 17 -12.13 -22.81 -1.54
C LEU A 17 -12.54 -21.61 -2.41
N SER A 18 -13.36 -20.76 -1.84
CA SER A 18 -13.62 -19.43 -2.41
C SER A 18 -12.31 -18.66 -2.38
N VAL A 19 -11.58 -18.67 -3.49
CA VAL A 19 -10.45 -17.75 -3.69
C VAL A 19 -11.08 -16.37 -3.83
N SER A 20 -11.17 -15.66 -2.70
CA SER A 20 -11.45 -14.24 -2.72
C SER A 20 -10.31 -13.58 -3.45
N ALA A 21 -10.56 -13.06 -4.64
CA ALA A 21 -9.60 -12.21 -5.34
C ALA A 21 -9.40 -10.95 -4.49
N GLN A 22 -8.35 -10.94 -3.66
CA GLN A 22 -7.97 -9.75 -2.93
C GLN A 22 -7.48 -8.73 -3.94
N THR A 23 -8.18 -7.60 -4.03
CA THR A 23 -7.70 -6.44 -4.77
C THR A 23 -6.39 -5.99 -4.15
N LYS A 24 -5.32 -5.99 -4.93
CA LYS A 24 -4.02 -5.53 -4.48
C LYS A 24 -4.03 -4.02 -4.39
N ASN A 25 -3.46 -3.49 -3.34
CA ASN A 25 -3.28 -2.06 -3.13
C ASN A 25 -1.83 -1.78 -2.78
N ILE A 26 -1.36 -0.57 -3.05
CA ILE A 26 -0.11 -0.12 -2.45
C ILE A 26 -0.28 -0.15 -0.94
N ALA A 27 0.63 -0.85 -0.25
CA ALA A 27 0.65 -0.96 1.21
C ALA A 27 1.28 0.30 1.82
N PHE A 28 0.47 1.29 2.10
CA PHE A 28 0.93 2.53 2.74
C PHE A 28 1.14 2.34 4.23
N GLU A 29 2.30 2.76 4.72
CA GLU A 29 2.64 2.76 6.14
C GLU A 29 2.18 4.07 6.81
N HIS A 30 1.69 3.95 8.04
CA HIS A 30 1.17 5.06 8.85
C HIS A 30 2.02 5.24 10.11
N VAL A 31 3.30 5.49 9.92
CA VAL A 31 4.28 5.71 10.99
C VAL A 31 4.95 7.07 10.82
N ALA A 32 5.66 7.54 11.84
CA ALA A 32 6.38 8.81 11.78
C ALA A 32 7.43 8.80 10.65
N PHE A 33 7.65 9.94 10.02
CA PHE A 33 8.57 10.06 8.88
C PHE A 33 10.00 9.61 9.22
N LYS A 34 10.46 9.85 10.45
CA LYS A 34 11.76 9.35 10.91
C LYS A 34 11.86 7.82 10.88
N GLU A 35 10.76 7.12 11.14
CA GLU A 35 10.71 5.65 11.09
C GLU A 35 10.74 5.16 9.65
N LEU A 36 10.06 5.84 8.74
CA LEU A 36 10.15 5.57 7.30
C LEU A 36 11.58 5.70 6.79
N LYS A 37 12.30 6.76 7.19
CA LYS A 37 13.71 6.94 6.84
C LYS A 37 14.59 5.82 7.37
N ALA A 38 14.42 5.45 8.63
CA ALA A 38 15.17 4.35 9.24
C ALA A 38 14.94 3.03 8.51
N LYS A 39 13.70 2.74 8.15
CA LYS A 39 13.33 1.54 7.39
C LYS A 39 13.90 1.57 5.98
N ALA A 40 13.81 2.69 5.29
CA ALA A 40 14.35 2.89 3.95
C ALA A 40 15.88 2.67 3.92
N ALA A 41 16.60 3.22 4.90
CA ALA A 41 18.03 3.03 5.03
C ALA A 41 18.40 1.56 5.29
N LYS A 42 17.65 0.89 6.17
CA LYS A 42 17.86 -0.53 6.52
C LYS A 42 17.62 -1.46 5.32
N GLU A 43 16.56 -1.20 4.54
CA GLU A 43 16.16 -2.04 3.41
C GLU A 43 16.78 -1.59 2.08
N ASN A 44 17.57 -0.50 2.08
CA ASN A 44 18.16 0.12 0.90
C ASN A 44 17.10 0.41 -0.18
N LYS A 45 16.01 1.03 0.22
CA LYS A 45 14.90 1.43 -0.64
C LYS A 45 14.65 2.93 -0.55
N LEU A 46 14.05 3.50 -1.58
CA LEU A 46 13.48 4.85 -1.49
C LEU A 46 12.13 4.82 -0.78
N ILE A 47 11.79 5.93 -0.17
CA ILE A 47 10.44 6.19 0.34
C ILE A 47 9.64 6.82 -0.81
N PHE A 48 8.53 6.19 -1.18
CA PHE A 48 7.51 6.81 -2.00
C PHE A 48 6.49 7.50 -1.10
N VAL A 49 6.30 8.80 -1.27
CA VAL A 49 5.31 9.58 -0.52
C VAL A 49 4.22 10.08 -1.45
N ASP A 50 2.99 9.61 -1.22
CA ASP A 50 1.80 10.26 -1.77
C ASP A 50 1.45 11.45 -0.86
N ALA A 51 1.91 12.63 -1.26
CA ALA A 51 1.61 13.88 -0.59
C ALA A 51 0.23 14.37 -1.06
N TYR A 52 -0.74 14.32 -0.17
CA TYR A 52 -2.14 14.62 -0.49
C TYR A 52 -2.76 15.62 0.48
N THR A 53 -3.96 16.07 0.13
CA THR A 53 -4.88 16.76 1.01
C THR A 53 -6.26 16.12 0.95
N THR A 54 -7.09 16.31 1.97
CA THR A 54 -8.41 15.68 2.05
C THR A 54 -9.42 16.23 1.04
N TRP A 55 -9.22 17.44 0.54
CA TRP A 55 -10.10 18.10 -0.44
C TRP A 55 -9.68 17.89 -1.90
N CYS A 56 -8.53 17.26 -2.14
CA CYS A 56 -7.95 17.07 -3.47
C CYS A 56 -8.69 15.99 -4.26
N GLY A 57 -9.43 16.38 -5.29
CA GLY A 57 -10.13 15.44 -6.18
C GLY A 57 -9.21 14.48 -6.93
N PRO A 58 -8.15 14.96 -7.61
CA PRO A 58 -7.18 14.08 -8.28
C PRO A 58 -6.47 13.10 -7.33
N CYS A 59 -6.22 13.48 -6.06
CA CYS A 59 -5.67 12.56 -5.06
C CYS A 59 -6.61 11.38 -4.80
N LYS A 60 -7.91 11.66 -4.68
CA LYS A 60 -8.94 10.62 -4.49
C LYS A 60 -9.04 9.71 -5.71
N TYR A 61 -8.93 10.27 -6.91
CA TYR A 61 -8.91 9.48 -8.14
C TYR A 61 -7.73 8.51 -8.18
N MET A 62 -6.52 8.98 -7.88
CA MET A 62 -5.33 8.13 -7.84
C MET A 62 -5.45 7.03 -6.79
N ALA A 63 -5.92 7.37 -5.59
CA ALA A 63 -6.11 6.40 -4.51
C ALA A 63 -7.09 5.28 -4.90
N LYS A 64 -8.14 5.62 -5.64
CA LYS A 64 -9.19 4.67 -6.04
C LYS A 64 -8.84 3.86 -7.29
N ASN A 65 -8.17 4.46 -8.28
CA ASN A 65 -8.04 3.88 -9.62
C ASN A 65 -6.61 3.51 -10.01
N ILE A 66 -5.60 4.13 -9.41
CA ILE A 66 -4.19 3.92 -9.77
C ILE A 66 -3.50 3.06 -8.73
N PHE A 67 -3.57 3.43 -7.45
CA PHE A 67 -2.89 2.70 -6.37
C PHE A 67 -3.53 1.35 -6.03
N THR A 68 -4.69 1.08 -6.58
CA THR A 68 -5.42 -0.19 -6.51
C THR A 68 -5.20 -1.08 -7.74
N ASN A 69 -4.44 -0.62 -8.72
CA ASN A 69 -4.08 -1.43 -9.88
C ASN A 69 -3.03 -2.47 -9.47
N ASP A 70 -3.26 -3.75 -9.81
CA ASP A 70 -2.41 -4.86 -9.38
C ASP A 70 -0.95 -4.69 -9.80
N THR A 71 -0.71 -4.25 -11.04
CA THR A 71 0.66 -4.05 -11.57
C THR A 71 1.37 -2.92 -10.84
N VAL A 72 0.68 -1.81 -10.59
CA VAL A 72 1.20 -0.67 -9.84
C VAL A 72 1.50 -1.07 -8.40
N ALA A 73 0.55 -1.73 -7.73
CA ALA A 73 0.72 -2.19 -6.36
C ALA A 73 1.89 -3.17 -6.21
N ASP A 74 2.01 -4.15 -7.10
CA ASP A 74 3.11 -5.11 -7.07
C ASP A 74 4.47 -4.42 -7.22
N PHE A 75 4.59 -3.48 -8.15
CA PHE A 75 5.83 -2.75 -8.39
C PHE A 75 6.21 -1.86 -7.19
N TYR A 76 5.27 -1.06 -6.68
CA TYR A 76 5.54 -0.16 -5.57
C TYR A 76 5.80 -0.91 -4.26
N ASN A 77 5.05 -1.96 -3.98
CA ASN A 77 5.26 -2.77 -2.77
C ASN A 77 6.60 -3.51 -2.78
N ALA A 78 7.09 -3.92 -3.94
CA ALA A 78 8.38 -4.59 -4.06
C ALA A 78 9.57 -3.63 -3.94
N ASN A 79 9.45 -2.38 -4.41
CA ASN A 79 10.59 -1.49 -4.64
C ASN A 79 10.70 -0.33 -3.66
N PHE A 80 9.61 0.07 -2.99
CA PHE A 80 9.57 1.27 -2.16
C PHE A 80 9.04 0.99 -0.76
N ILE A 81 9.43 1.85 0.18
CA ILE A 81 8.70 2.06 1.43
C ILE A 81 7.62 3.08 1.10
N ASN A 82 6.36 2.69 1.17
CA ASN A 82 5.26 3.52 0.71
C ASN A 82 4.58 4.24 1.88
N ALA A 83 4.40 5.55 1.77
CA ALA A 83 3.72 6.37 2.75
C ALA A 83 2.71 7.30 2.08
N LYS A 84 1.60 7.53 2.76
CA LYS A 84 0.58 8.48 2.37
C LYS A 84 0.46 9.52 3.47
N ILE A 85 0.75 10.78 3.14
CA ILE A 85 0.88 11.84 4.15
C ILE A 85 -0.03 13.02 3.78
N ASP A 86 -0.92 13.37 4.71
CA ASP A 86 -1.73 14.58 4.61
C ASP A 86 -0.83 15.80 4.90
N MET A 87 -0.62 16.62 3.90
CA MET A 87 0.29 17.76 3.96
C MET A 87 -0.29 18.97 4.73
N GLU A 88 -1.53 18.87 5.17
CA GLU A 88 -2.20 19.90 5.96
C GLU A 88 -2.41 19.47 7.42
N LYS A 89 -1.90 18.29 7.82
CA LYS A 89 -2.05 17.75 9.18
C LYS A 89 -0.75 17.19 9.74
N GLY A 90 -0.57 17.34 11.07
CA GLY A 90 0.54 16.73 11.79
C GLY A 90 1.90 17.10 11.19
N GLU A 91 2.81 16.16 11.12
CA GLU A 91 4.15 16.36 10.54
C GLU A 91 4.13 16.68 9.04
N GLY A 92 3.03 16.38 8.33
CA GLY A 92 2.86 16.69 6.93
C GLY A 92 3.01 18.20 6.64
N ILE A 93 2.62 19.07 7.57
CA ILE A 93 2.77 20.52 7.45
C ILE A 93 4.25 20.92 7.29
N GLU A 94 5.12 20.37 8.13
CA GLU A 94 6.56 20.65 8.07
C GLU A 94 7.23 19.95 6.86
N LEU A 95 6.78 18.76 6.52
CA LEU A 95 7.27 18.04 5.34
C LEU A 95 6.91 18.78 4.05
N ALA A 96 5.71 19.37 3.97
CA ALA A 96 5.30 20.18 2.83
C ALA A 96 6.22 21.39 2.63
N LYS A 97 6.64 22.03 3.72
CA LYS A 97 7.62 23.15 3.67
C LYS A 97 9.00 22.65 3.29
N GLN A 98 9.47 21.56 3.90
CA GLN A 98 10.79 20.99 3.69
C GLN A 98 11.01 20.56 2.23
N TYR A 99 10.00 19.95 1.63
CA TYR A 99 10.06 19.44 0.26
C TYR A 99 9.39 20.35 -0.77
N GLU A 100 9.04 21.57 -0.36
CA GLU A 100 8.44 22.60 -1.23
C GLU A 100 7.21 22.11 -2.00
N VAL A 101 6.33 21.39 -1.31
CA VAL A 101 5.11 20.85 -1.90
C VAL A 101 4.09 21.96 -2.11
N MET A 102 3.85 22.35 -3.36
CA MET A 102 3.02 23.50 -3.74
C MET A 102 1.69 23.10 -4.38
N CYS A 103 1.52 21.85 -4.79
CA CYS A 103 0.31 21.38 -5.46
C CYS A 103 0.06 19.90 -5.12
N TYR A 104 -1.16 19.43 -5.38
CA TYR A 104 -1.60 18.08 -5.03
C TYR A 104 -2.33 17.39 -6.17
N PRO A 105 -2.17 16.07 -6.36
CA PRO A 105 -1.23 15.21 -5.64
C PRO A 105 0.24 15.56 -5.96
N ASN A 106 1.13 15.35 -5.02
CA ASN A 106 2.56 15.43 -5.26
C ASN A 106 3.20 14.10 -4.86
N LEU A 107 3.91 13.48 -5.78
CA LEU A 107 4.51 12.16 -5.60
C LEU A 107 6.00 12.34 -5.40
N LEU A 108 6.47 12.10 -4.17
CA LEU A 108 7.86 12.32 -3.80
C LEU A 108 8.59 10.98 -3.67
N PHE A 109 9.85 10.95 -4.11
CA PHE A 109 10.78 9.85 -3.88
C PHE A 109 11.95 10.37 -3.06
N ILE A 110 12.11 9.83 -1.86
CA ILE A 110 13.02 10.33 -0.83
C ILE A 110 13.91 9.19 -0.36
N ASP A 111 15.21 9.44 -0.20
CA ASP A 111 16.13 8.42 0.31
C ASP A 111 16.07 8.26 1.84
N GLY A 112 16.78 7.28 2.38
CA GLY A 112 16.82 7.01 3.81
C GLY A 112 17.47 8.13 4.64
N ASN A 113 18.19 9.06 4.01
CA ASN A 113 18.76 10.25 4.66
C ASN A 113 17.81 11.45 4.64
N GLY A 114 16.70 11.35 3.91
CA GLY A 114 15.73 12.42 3.76
C GLY A 114 15.98 13.35 2.58
N ASN A 115 16.85 12.96 1.65
CA ASN A 115 17.10 13.74 0.43
C ASN A 115 16.02 13.44 -0.60
N LEU A 116 15.47 14.50 -1.20
CA LEU A 116 14.55 14.38 -2.30
C LEU A 116 15.32 13.93 -3.55
N ILE A 117 14.89 12.80 -4.12
CA ILE A 117 15.49 12.24 -5.33
C ILE A 117 14.66 12.64 -6.56
N HIS A 118 13.34 12.63 -6.40
CA HIS A 118 12.44 13.01 -7.48
C HIS A 118 11.09 13.46 -6.93
#